data_fc02485419e1bf9c967b0d111cacd801
#
_entry.id   fc02485419e1bf9c967b0d111cacd801
#
_cell.length_a   1.000
_cell.length_b   1.000
_cell.length_c   1.000
_cell.angle_alpha   90.00
_cell.angle_beta   90.00
_cell.angle_gamma   90.00
#
_symmetry.space_group_name_H-M   'P 1'
#
loop_
_entity.id
_entity.type
_entity.pdbx_description
1 polymer ?
#
loop_
_entity_poly.entity_id
_entity_poly.type
_entity_poly.pdbx_seq_one_letter_code
_entity_poly.pdbx_strand_id
1 'polypeptide(L)'
;LEWCLEQYETYQCNHVIYIGDCIDSHGFSYHEPDPDGMSAGNELKLAIKKIQKWYKAFPNADVCIGNHDRMAARKAMTGGIPSAWIRSYNEVLGTPNWNWVESVVYDDVLYEHGEGGQAQTKAKNNLMSSVCGHTHTEAYCRWYVGKRYRIFGMQVGCGVDAKTYAAAYAKNFK
;
A
#
# COMPACT_ATOMS: atom_id res chain seq x y z
N LEU A 1 -0.06 13.14 -6.43
CA LEU A 1 -0.91 13.72 -5.38
C LEU A 1 -1.95 14.68 -5.98
N GLU A 2 -1.55 15.64 -6.82
CA GLU A 2 -2.46 16.64 -7.43
C GLU A 2 -3.63 15.99 -8.17
N TRP A 3 -3.35 15.00 -9.02
CA TRP A 3 -4.40 14.23 -9.70
C TRP A 3 -5.36 13.55 -8.71
N CYS A 4 -4.86 12.98 -7.61
CA CYS A 4 -5.73 12.35 -6.61
C CYS A 4 -6.64 13.37 -5.92
N LEU A 5 -6.15 14.57 -5.63
CA LEU A 5 -6.96 15.66 -5.08
C LEU A 5 -8.05 16.08 -6.05
N GLU A 6 -7.71 16.26 -7.34
CA GLU A 6 -8.67 16.58 -8.39
C GLU A 6 -9.77 15.51 -8.49
N GLN A 7 -9.41 14.22 -8.47
CA GLN A 7 -10.40 13.14 -8.48
C GLN A 7 -11.26 13.14 -7.22
N TYR A 8 -10.64 13.34 -6.04
CA TYR A 8 -11.35 13.40 -4.77
C TYR A 8 -12.43 14.49 -4.77
N GLU A 9 -12.12 15.67 -5.28
CA GLU A 9 -13.05 16.78 -5.41
C GLU A 9 -14.09 16.55 -6.50
N THR A 10 -13.67 16.10 -7.70
CA THR A 10 -14.55 15.87 -8.85
C THR A 10 -15.64 14.85 -8.53
N TYR A 11 -15.29 13.76 -7.86
CA TYR A 11 -16.23 12.71 -7.50
C TYR A 11 -16.83 12.87 -6.11
N GLN A 12 -16.55 13.99 -5.43
CA GLN A 12 -17.05 14.27 -4.07
C GLN A 12 -16.79 13.10 -3.11
N CYS A 13 -15.58 12.53 -3.16
CA CYS A 13 -15.22 11.42 -2.30
C CYS A 13 -15.26 11.86 -0.83
N ASN A 14 -15.72 10.98 0.05
CA ASN A 14 -15.80 11.23 1.48
C ASN A 14 -14.87 10.32 2.29
N HIS A 15 -14.19 9.40 1.62
CA HIS A 15 -13.28 8.46 2.25
C HIS A 15 -12.05 8.22 1.39
N VAL A 16 -10.91 7.96 2.04
CA VAL A 16 -9.63 7.64 1.37
C VAL A 16 -9.08 6.36 1.93
N ILE A 17 -8.72 5.44 1.05
CA ILE A 17 -8.08 4.18 1.40
C ILE A 17 -6.77 4.04 0.60
N TYR A 18 -5.66 3.95 1.31
CA TYR A 18 -4.37 3.59 0.71
C TYR A 18 -4.24 2.07 0.68
N ILE A 19 -3.89 1.52 -0.46
CA ILE A 19 -3.82 0.06 -0.68
C ILE A 19 -2.46 -0.53 -0.25
N GLY A 20 -1.67 0.19 0.54
CA GLY A 20 -0.40 -0.28 1.08
C GLY A 20 0.81 0.05 0.23
N ASP A 21 1.98 -0.38 0.73
CA ASP A 21 3.29 -0.03 0.20
C ASP A 21 3.50 1.48 0.09
N CYS A 22 3.13 2.18 1.17
CA CYS A 22 3.29 3.62 1.29
C CYS A 22 4.77 4.03 1.40
N ILE A 23 5.61 3.10 1.86
CA ILE A 23 7.07 3.23 1.96
C ILE A 23 7.72 2.06 1.24
N ASP A 24 8.90 2.26 0.64
CA ASP A 24 9.59 1.22 -0.11
C ASP A 24 10.40 0.27 0.80
N SER A 25 11.08 0.81 1.80
CA SER A 25 11.92 0.02 2.71
C SER A 25 13.02 -0.79 2.01
N HIS A 26 13.49 -0.36 0.82
CA HIS A 26 14.46 -1.08 0.01
C HIS A 26 15.79 -1.26 0.72
N GLY A 27 16.29 -0.23 1.40
CA GLY A 27 17.61 -0.22 2.04
C GLY A 27 17.81 -1.27 3.15
N PHE A 28 16.72 -1.95 3.60
CA PHE A 28 16.77 -3.08 4.53
C PHE A 28 15.81 -4.21 4.15
N SER A 29 15.45 -4.28 2.87
CA SER A 29 14.59 -5.34 2.33
C SER A 29 15.28 -6.72 2.37
N TYR A 30 14.58 -7.76 1.91
CA TYR A 30 15.15 -9.09 1.68
C TYR A 30 15.72 -9.24 0.27
N HIS A 31 15.58 -8.21 -0.57
CA HIS A 31 16.24 -8.14 -1.88
C HIS A 31 17.68 -7.64 -1.72
N GLU A 32 18.51 -7.92 -2.71
CA GLU A 32 19.85 -7.37 -2.76
C GLU A 32 19.78 -5.83 -2.80
N PRO A 33 20.45 -5.14 -1.85
CA PRO A 33 20.45 -3.69 -1.85
C PRO A 33 21.31 -3.15 -3.00
N ASP A 34 20.87 -2.04 -3.60
CA ASP A 34 21.71 -1.29 -4.53
C ASP A 34 22.88 -0.66 -3.74
N PRO A 35 24.15 -1.00 -4.03
CA PRO A 35 25.29 -0.46 -3.31
C PRO A 35 25.44 1.07 -3.47
N ASP A 36 24.92 1.64 -4.53
CA ASP A 36 24.89 3.09 -4.79
C ASP A 36 23.58 3.74 -4.29
N GLY A 37 22.72 2.95 -3.64
CA GLY A 37 21.45 3.38 -3.13
C GLY A 37 21.52 4.19 -1.83
N MET A 38 20.37 4.69 -1.42
CA MET A 38 20.24 5.38 -0.14
C MET A 38 20.37 4.39 1.03
N SER A 39 20.98 4.84 2.12
CA SER A 39 20.89 4.09 3.38
C SER A 39 19.44 4.02 3.87
N ALA A 40 19.09 2.95 4.59
CA ALA A 40 17.75 2.78 5.17
C ALA A 40 17.26 4.00 5.97
N GLY A 41 18.16 4.66 6.71
CA GLY A 41 17.83 5.87 7.47
C GLY A 41 17.51 7.09 6.59
N ASN A 42 18.22 7.26 5.49
CA ASN A 42 17.96 8.36 4.54
C ASN A 42 16.69 8.10 3.73
N GLU A 43 16.44 6.85 3.33
CA GLU A 43 15.22 6.41 2.70
C GLU A 43 13.99 6.72 3.57
N LEU A 44 14.03 6.34 4.86
CA LEU A 44 12.95 6.63 5.80
C LEU A 44 12.71 8.14 5.96
N LYS A 45 13.76 8.97 6.08
CA LYS A 45 13.61 10.43 6.15
C LYS A 45 12.92 11.00 4.91
N LEU A 46 13.26 10.50 3.72
CA LEU A 46 12.64 10.90 2.47
C LEU A 46 11.17 10.45 2.40
N ALA A 47 10.90 9.21 2.82
CA ALA A 47 9.54 8.66 2.88
C ALA A 47 8.64 9.50 3.81
N ILE A 48 9.10 9.81 5.01
CA ILE A 48 8.38 10.71 5.94
C ILE A 48 8.06 12.05 5.27
N LYS A 49 9.05 12.68 4.63
CA LYS A 49 8.85 13.96 3.93
C LYS A 49 7.79 13.88 2.82
N LYS A 50 7.74 12.76 2.08
CA LYS A 50 6.75 12.53 1.02
C LYS A 50 5.37 12.25 1.62
N ILE A 51 5.29 11.36 2.61
CA ILE A 51 4.04 10.99 3.29
C ILE A 51 3.37 12.19 3.95
N GLN A 52 4.13 13.10 4.54
CA GLN A 52 3.58 14.33 5.15
C GLN A 52 2.83 15.22 4.14
N LYS A 53 3.15 15.16 2.86
CA LYS A 53 2.37 15.87 1.82
C LYS A 53 1.00 15.20 1.61
N TRP A 54 0.97 13.87 1.61
CA TRP A 54 -0.26 13.08 1.50
C TRP A 54 -1.13 13.23 2.74
N TYR A 55 -0.51 13.21 3.94
CA TYR A 55 -1.22 13.41 5.19
C TYR A 55 -1.87 14.79 5.30
N LYS A 56 -1.21 15.84 4.80
CA LYS A 56 -1.82 17.19 4.73
C LYS A 56 -3.01 17.25 3.79
N ALA A 57 -2.95 16.53 2.67
CA ALA A 57 -4.03 16.49 1.69
C ALA A 57 -5.21 15.63 2.18
N PHE A 58 -4.92 14.49 2.79
CA PHE A 58 -5.88 13.52 3.28
C PHE A 58 -5.59 13.16 4.75
N PRO A 59 -5.97 14.04 5.70
CA PRO A 59 -5.60 13.86 7.11
C PRO A 59 -6.27 12.65 7.78
N ASN A 60 -7.38 12.18 7.24
CA ASN A 60 -8.08 10.98 7.71
C ASN A 60 -8.12 9.96 6.59
N ALA A 61 -7.60 8.76 6.83
CA ALA A 61 -7.59 7.68 5.86
C ALA A 61 -7.42 6.33 6.55
N ASP A 62 -7.91 5.28 5.89
CA ASP A 62 -7.46 3.91 6.17
C ASP A 62 -6.26 3.57 5.30
N VAL A 63 -5.29 2.86 5.88
CA VAL A 63 -4.07 2.45 5.19
C VAL A 63 -3.90 0.95 5.35
N CYS A 64 -4.13 0.21 4.28
CA CYS A 64 -3.82 -1.21 4.25
C CYS A 64 -2.30 -1.40 4.34
N ILE A 65 -1.86 -2.28 5.22
CA ILE A 65 -0.43 -2.52 5.43
C ILE A 65 0.10 -3.42 4.32
N GLY A 66 1.04 -2.89 3.52
CA GLY A 66 1.72 -3.65 2.47
C GLY A 66 2.93 -4.43 2.97
N ASN A 67 3.49 -5.25 2.10
CA ASN A 67 4.69 -6.05 2.43
C ASN A 67 5.95 -5.17 2.62
N HIS A 68 6.05 -4.04 1.94
CA HIS A 68 7.11 -3.07 2.15
C HIS A 68 6.92 -2.29 3.46
N ASP A 69 5.69 -1.92 3.80
CA ASP A 69 5.38 -1.23 5.06
C ASP A 69 5.76 -2.09 6.27
N ARG A 70 5.47 -3.40 6.24
CA ARG A 70 5.78 -4.32 7.36
C ARG A 70 7.22 -4.79 7.43
N MET A 71 8.10 -4.33 6.54
CA MET A 71 9.49 -4.79 6.46
C MET A 71 10.26 -4.63 7.77
N ALA A 72 10.09 -3.50 8.45
CA ALA A 72 10.73 -3.26 9.74
C ALA A 72 10.31 -4.27 10.81
N ALA A 73 9.00 -4.54 10.92
CA ALA A 73 8.45 -5.52 11.85
C ALA A 73 8.93 -6.95 11.52
N ARG A 74 8.96 -7.32 10.24
CA ARG A 74 9.47 -8.62 9.78
C ARG A 74 10.96 -8.80 10.11
N LYS A 75 11.79 -7.77 9.89
CA LYS A 75 13.23 -7.81 10.23
C LYS A 75 13.44 -7.90 11.73
N ALA A 76 12.66 -7.18 12.52
CA ALA A 76 12.71 -7.28 13.98
C ALA A 76 12.34 -8.70 14.45
N MET A 77 11.27 -9.28 13.92
CA MET A 77 10.87 -10.66 14.23
C MET A 77 11.98 -11.66 13.87
N THR A 78 12.58 -11.55 12.68
CA THR A 78 13.70 -12.39 12.24
C THR A 78 14.92 -12.24 13.18
N GLY A 79 15.15 -11.04 13.70
CA GLY A 79 16.21 -10.74 14.68
C GLY A 79 15.86 -11.10 16.12
N GLY A 80 14.68 -11.67 16.39
CA GLY A 80 14.21 -12.01 17.74
C GLY A 80 13.87 -10.78 18.60
N ILE A 81 13.61 -9.63 17.99
CA ILE A 81 13.26 -8.39 18.70
C ILE A 81 11.76 -8.39 18.96
N PRO A 82 11.31 -8.31 20.25
CA PRO A 82 9.89 -8.23 20.58
C PRO A 82 9.20 -7.02 19.94
N SER A 83 7.95 -7.21 19.50
CA SER A 83 7.15 -6.15 18.87
C SER A 83 6.98 -4.89 19.73
N ALA A 84 7.02 -5.03 21.04
CA ALA A 84 6.96 -3.90 21.99
C ALA A 84 8.13 -2.88 21.84
N TRP A 85 9.22 -3.26 21.17
CA TRP A 85 10.33 -2.35 20.84
C TRP A 85 10.11 -1.61 19.51
N ILE A 86 9.09 -1.96 18.75
CA ILE A 86 8.79 -1.37 17.44
C ILE A 86 7.74 -0.29 17.60
N ARG A 87 8.06 0.93 17.16
CA ARG A 87 7.08 2.03 17.15
C ARG A 87 5.99 1.77 16.11
N SER A 88 4.79 2.28 16.36
CA SER A 88 3.69 2.25 15.40
C SER A 88 4.00 3.06 14.14
N TYR A 89 3.32 2.75 13.04
CA TYR A 89 3.40 3.53 11.80
C TYR A 89 3.09 5.01 12.03
N ASN A 90 2.05 5.28 12.83
CA ASN A 90 1.64 6.65 13.15
C ASN A 90 2.75 7.46 13.83
N GLU A 91 3.47 6.83 14.76
CA GLU A 91 4.60 7.50 15.45
C GLU A 91 5.79 7.70 14.53
N VAL A 92 6.12 6.71 13.70
CA VAL A 92 7.29 6.79 12.80
C VAL A 92 7.04 7.78 11.67
N LEU A 93 5.85 7.74 11.06
CA LEU A 93 5.51 8.52 9.87
C LEU A 93 4.84 9.86 10.18
N GLY A 94 4.46 10.10 11.45
CA GLY A 94 3.80 11.32 11.89
C GLY A 94 2.38 11.47 11.30
N THR A 95 1.60 10.39 11.29
CA THR A 95 0.26 10.32 10.71
C THR A 95 -0.80 9.92 11.75
N PRO A 96 -1.00 10.69 12.83
CA PRO A 96 -1.76 10.25 14.00
C PRO A 96 -3.22 9.86 13.72
N ASN A 97 -3.83 10.38 12.66
CA ASN A 97 -5.22 10.09 12.32
C ASN A 97 -5.37 9.03 11.20
N TRP A 98 -4.28 8.52 10.64
CA TRP A 98 -4.36 7.41 9.72
C TRP A 98 -4.57 6.10 10.48
N ASN A 99 -5.52 5.30 10.02
CA ASN A 99 -5.84 4.00 10.59
C ASN A 99 -5.11 2.90 9.81
N TRP A 100 -4.02 2.37 10.34
CA TRP A 100 -3.23 1.31 9.72
C TRP A 100 -3.84 -0.05 10.04
N VAL A 101 -4.25 -0.77 8.99
CA VAL A 101 -4.99 -2.04 9.10
C VAL A 101 -4.48 -3.08 8.11
N GLU A 102 -4.72 -4.35 8.37
CA GLU A 102 -4.43 -5.42 7.40
C GLU A 102 -5.41 -5.37 6.22
N SER A 103 -6.66 -5.10 6.51
CA SER A 103 -7.73 -4.92 5.54
C SER A 103 -8.87 -4.10 6.14
N VAL A 104 -9.71 -3.54 5.29
CA VAL A 104 -10.91 -2.82 5.70
C VAL A 104 -12.06 -3.12 4.73
N VAL A 105 -13.28 -3.12 5.25
CA VAL A 105 -14.49 -3.27 4.42
C VAL A 105 -15.27 -1.96 4.45
N TYR A 106 -15.56 -1.44 3.25
CA TYR A 106 -16.40 -0.27 3.03
C TYR A 106 -17.40 -0.57 1.91
N ASP A 107 -18.66 -0.28 2.14
CA ASP A 107 -19.75 -0.46 1.16
C ASP A 107 -19.75 -1.87 0.53
N ASP A 108 -19.61 -2.91 1.36
CA ASP A 108 -19.49 -4.31 0.95
C ASP A 108 -18.31 -4.60 0.00
N VAL A 109 -17.28 -3.75 0.00
CA VAL A 109 -16.03 -3.94 -0.73
C VAL A 109 -14.90 -4.16 0.26
N LEU A 110 -14.13 -5.23 0.07
CA LEU A 110 -12.91 -5.53 0.81
C LEU A 110 -11.73 -4.81 0.17
N TYR A 111 -11.00 -4.04 0.95
CA TYR A 111 -9.75 -3.39 0.57
C TYR A 111 -8.61 -4.03 1.34
N GLU A 112 -7.60 -4.48 0.65
CA GLU A 112 -6.37 -5.05 1.23
C GLU A 112 -5.19 -4.83 0.28
N HIS A 113 -3.95 -4.94 0.78
CA HIS A 113 -2.79 -4.76 -0.09
C HIS A 113 -2.74 -5.78 -1.24
N GLY A 114 -3.13 -7.02 -1.01
CA GLY A 114 -3.20 -8.05 -2.05
C GLY A 114 -2.06 -9.06 -2.03
N GLU A 115 -1.27 -9.11 -0.96
CA GLU A 115 -0.30 -10.19 -0.74
C GLU A 115 -0.99 -11.56 -0.80
N GLY A 116 -0.40 -12.50 -1.55
CA GLY A 116 -0.92 -13.87 -1.68
C GLY A 116 -2.05 -14.07 -2.69
N GLY A 117 -2.41 -13.06 -3.49
CA GLY A 117 -3.35 -13.24 -4.60
C GLY A 117 -3.91 -11.94 -5.17
N GLN A 118 -4.21 -11.99 -6.45
CA GLN A 118 -4.80 -10.86 -7.18
C GLN A 118 -6.25 -10.60 -6.75
N ALA A 119 -6.73 -9.37 -6.96
CA ALA A 119 -8.09 -8.94 -6.61
C ALA A 119 -9.20 -9.86 -7.14
N GLN A 120 -9.04 -10.39 -8.36
CA GLN A 120 -10.00 -11.33 -8.94
C GLN A 120 -10.10 -12.65 -8.17
N THR A 121 -8.98 -13.16 -7.64
CA THR A 121 -8.95 -14.37 -6.81
C THR A 121 -9.54 -14.11 -5.45
N LYS A 122 -9.18 -12.98 -4.84
CA LYS A 122 -9.73 -12.55 -3.55
C LYS A 122 -11.24 -12.37 -3.60
N ALA A 123 -11.76 -11.69 -4.64
CA ALA A 123 -13.19 -11.50 -4.81
C ALA A 123 -13.96 -12.82 -4.89
N LYS A 124 -13.44 -13.82 -5.61
CA LYS A 124 -14.05 -15.14 -5.71
C LYS A 124 -13.99 -15.92 -4.39
N ASN A 125 -12.84 -15.90 -3.73
CA ASN A 125 -12.63 -16.66 -2.50
C ASN A 125 -13.47 -16.11 -1.34
N ASN A 126 -13.60 -14.78 -1.27
CA ASN A 126 -14.35 -14.10 -0.22
C ASN A 126 -15.85 -13.92 -0.57
N LEU A 127 -16.26 -14.22 -1.81
CA LEU A 127 -17.59 -13.93 -2.34
C LEU A 127 -18.01 -12.47 -2.11
N MET A 128 -17.05 -11.55 -2.20
CA MET A 128 -17.19 -10.13 -1.92
C MET A 128 -16.37 -9.34 -2.93
N SER A 129 -16.84 -8.15 -3.31
CA SER A 129 -16.01 -7.24 -4.12
C SER A 129 -14.69 -6.96 -3.41
N SER A 130 -13.58 -6.96 -4.15
CA SER A 130 -12.25 -6.79 -3.56
C SER A 130 -11.40 -5.83 -4.39
N VAL A 131 -10.67 -4.95 -3.70
CA VAL A 131 -9.72 -4.00 -4.29
C VAL A 131 -8.33 -4.29 -3.72
N CYS A 132 -7.36 -4.49 -4.61
CA CYS A 132 -5.98 -4.84 -4.24
C CYS A 132 -4.95 -4.04 -5.04
N GLY A 133 -3.77 -3.81 -4.43
CA GLY A 133 -2.54 -3.33 -5.05
C GLY A 133 -1.54 -4.46 -5.26
N HIS A 134 -0.29 -4.28 -4.81
CA HIS A 134 0.81 -5.25 -4.80
C HIS A 134 1.34 -5.64 -6.20
N THR A 135 0.48 -6.00 -7.13
CA THR A 135 0.90 -6.39 -8.49
C THR A 135 1.02 -5.15 -9.36
N HIS A 136 2.24 -4.61 -9.46
CA HIS A 136 2.50 -3.32 -10.11
C HIS A 136 2.17 -3.28 -11.60
N THR A 137 2.22 -4.42 -12.28
CA THR A 137 2.07 -4.56 -13.73
C THR A 137 0.63 -4.74 -14.19
N GLU A 138 -0.33 -4.79 -13.26
CA GLU A 138 -1.71 -5.07 -13.56
C GLU A 138 -2.65 -3.98 -13.03
N ALA A 139 -3.54 -3.50 -13.91
CA ALA A 139 -4.63 -2.61 -13.57
C ALA A 139 -5.89 -3.07 -14.33
N TYR A 140 -6.91 -3.51 -13.59
CA TYR A 140 -8.17 -3.98 -14.17
C TYR A 140 -9.31 -3.91 -13.16
N CYS A 141 -10.55 -3.94 -13.67
CA CYS A 141 -11.76 -4.20 -12.89
C CYS A 141 -12.54 -5.33 -13.57
N ARG A 142 -12.70 -6.46 -12.90
CA ARG A 142 -13.37 -7.64 -13.44
C ARG A 142 -14.62 -7.98 -12.63
N TRP A 143 -15.75 -8.04 -13.30
CA TRP A 143 -17.04 -8.37 -12.71
C TRP A 143 -17.35 -9.86 -12.74
N TYR A 144 -18.01 -10.33 -11.69
CA TYR A 144 -18.59 -11.66 -11.56
C TYR A 144 -20.07 -11.53 -11.23
N VAL A 145 -20.91 -12.09 -12.08
CA VAL A 145 -22.38 -11.95 -11.98
C VAL A 145 -23.00 -13.33 -11.83
N GLY A 146 -23.75 -13.52 -10.78
CA GLY A 146 -24.56 -14.71 -10.52
C GLY A 146 -26.03 -14.33 -10.30
N LYS A 147 -26.89 -15.32 -10.08
CA LYS A 147 -28.32 -15.08 -9.84
C LYS A 147 -28.59 -14.22 -8.59
N ARG A 148 -27.67 -14.25 -7.61
CA ARG A 148 -27.87 -13.63 -6.29
C ARG A 148 -26.78 -12.65 -5.90
N TYR A 149 -25.75 -12.46 -6.75
CA TYR A 149 -24.64 -11.57 -6.44
C TYR A 149 -24.09 -10.89 -7.71
N ARG A 150 -23.54 -9.74 -7.50
CA ARG A 150 -22.73 -9.02 -8.48
C ARG A 150 -21.55 -8.42 -7.72
N ILE A 151 -20.38 -9.01 -7.92
CA ILE A 151 -19.14 -8.60 -7.26
C ILE A 151 -18.06 -8.31 -8.30
N PHE A 152 -17.01 -7.59 -7.89
CA PHE A 152 -15.86 -7.32 -8.74
C PHE A 152 -14.54 -7.57 -8.02
N GLY A 153 -13.49 -7.86 -8.79
CA GLY A 153 -12.11 -7.77 -8.36
C GLY A 153 -11.43 -6.63 -9.11
N MET A 154 -10.93 -5.64 -8.38
CA MET A 154 -10.23 -4.49 -8.95
C MET A 154 -8.76 -4.48 -8.51
N GLN A 155 -7.87 -4.60 -9.48
CA GLN A 155 -6.43 -4.43 -9.29
C GLN A 155 -6.09 -2.99 -9.67
N VAL A 156 -5.46 -2.24 -8.76
CA VAL A 156 -5.30 -0.78 -8.96
C VAL A 156 -3.98 -0.39 -9.64
N GLY A 157 -3.10 -1.36 -9.92
CA GLY A 157 -1.76 -1.06 -10.42
C GLY A 157 -0.85 -0.47 -9.35
N CYS A 158 0.05 0.43 -9.74
CA CYS A 158 0.93 1.12 -8.82
C CYS A 158 1.03 2.62 -9.09
N GLY A 159 1.30 3.39 -8.03
CA GLY A 159 1.60 4.83 -8.11
C GLY A 159 3.10 5.16 -8.11
N VAL A 160 3.95 4.18 -8.43
CA VAL A 160 5.41 4.34 -8.43
C VAL A 160 5.85 5.10 -9.69
N ASP A 161 6.66 6.14 -9.51
CA ASP A 161 7.36 6.76 -10.63
C ASP A 161 8.52 5.85 -11.06
N ALA A 162 8.38 5.22 -12.22
CA ALA A 162 9.37 4.28 -12.78
C ALA A 162 10.76 4.91 -13.05
N LYS A 163 10.88 6.23 -12.96
CA LYS A 163 12.15 6.97 -13.12
C LYS A 163 12.84 7.21 -11.77
N THR A 164 12.22 6.89 -10.65
CA THR A 164 12.78 7.10 -9.33
C THR A 164 13.56 5.88 -8.83
N TYR A 165 14.34 6.10 -7.78
CA TYR A 165 15.11 5.07 -7.08
C TYR A 165 14.24 3.88 -6.63
N ALA A 166 13.02 4.12 -6.17
CA ALA A 166 12.07 3.06 -5.78
C ALA A 166 11.79 2.03 -6.88
N ALA A 167 12.02 2.37 -8.15
CA ALA A 167 11.89 1.45 -9.28
C ALA A 167 13.24 0.81 -9.70
N ALA A 168 14.34 1.07 -8.99
CA ALA A 168 15.67 0.57 -9.38
C ALA A 168 15.73 -0.97 -9.38
N TYR A 169 15.05 -1.63 -8.44
CA TYR A 169 14.92 -3.10 -8.41
C TYR A 169 13.91 -3.63 -9.44
N ALA A 170 13.05 -2.78 -9.97
CA ALA A 170 12.09 -3.11 -11.02
C ALA A 170 12.72 -3.13 -12.43
N LYS A 171 14.04 -2.93 -12.56
CA LYS A 171 14.76 -3.02 -13.86
C LYS A 171 14.60 -4.39 -14.54
N ASN A 172 14.13 -5.39 -13.83
CA ASN A 172 13.81 -6.72 -14.35
C ASN A 172 12.35 -6.89 -14.80
N PHE A 173 11.51 -5.88 -14.65
CA PHE A 173 10.19 -5.86 -15.28
C PHE A 173 10.36 -5.45 -16.75
N LYS A 174 10.52 -6.44 -17.60
CA LYS A 174 10.43 -6.30 -19.04
C LYS A 174 9.00 -6.54 -19.50
#